data_06656f7e6c0ef6eb4d2108b3dff5ef93
#
_entry.id   06656f7e6c0ef6eb4d2108b3dff5ef93
#
_cell.length_a   1.000
_cell.length_b   1.000
_cell.length_c   1.000
_cell.angle_alpha   90.00
_cell.angle_beta   90.00
_cell.angle_gamma   90.00
#
_symmetry.space_group_name_H-M   'P 1'
#
loop_
_entity.id
_entity.type
_entity.pdbx_description
1 polymer ?
#
loop_
_entity_poly.entity_id
_entity_poly.type
_entity_poly.pdbx_seq_one_letter_code
_entity_poly.pdbx_strand_id
1 'polypeptide(L)'
;MQDIINGRCGWCGTDELYVKYHDEEWGKTVTDDKTLFEFLVLESAQAGLSWITILKKREGYRKAFCNFDATQVAQMTDEDVERLMHFDGIVKNRLKIKSTITNAKLFLAIQKEFGSFYNYTLSFFPDRNPIINHFQSLSEIPVSSPESDAMSKDMKKRGFKFFGSTICYAHLQASGFINDHLTDCICRNQKQ
;
A
#
# COMPACT_ATOMS: atom_id res chain seq x y z
N MET A 1 -22.63 3.13 -6.43
CA MET A 1 -21.72 2.05 -6.97
C MET A 1 -22.37 0.75 -6.54
N GLN A 2 -22.39 -0.28 -7.37
CA GLN A 2 -22.87 -1.61 -6.93
C GLN A 2 -21.84 -2.22 -5.96
N ASP A 3 -22.32 -2.87 -4.90
CA ASP A 3 -21.44 -3.48 -3.89
C ASP A 3 -20.69 -4.70 -4.46
N ILE A 4 -21.37 -5.50 -5.28
CA ILE A 4 -20.81 -6.66 -5.97
C ILE A 4 -21.00 -6.54 -7.48
N ILE A 5 -19.94 -6.78 -8.25
CA ILE A 5 -19.93 -6.86 -9.72
C ILE A 5 -19.25 -8.17 -10.10
N ASN A 6 -19.95 -9.05 -10.83
CA ASN A 6 -19.44 -10.36 -11.25
C ASN A 6 -18.81 -11.19 -10.10
N GLY A 7 -19.44 -11.14 -8.91
CA GLY A 7 -18.96 -11.86 -7.72
C GLY A 7 -17.78 -11.20 -7.00
N ARG A 8 -17.36 -9.99 -7.36
CA ARG A 8 -16.22 -9.24 -6.78
C ARG A 8 -16.68 -7.97 -6.11
N CYS A 9 -15.89 -7.43 -5.21
CA CYS A 9 -16.13 -6.10 -4.63
C CYS A 9 -16.24 -5.06 -5.73
N GLY A 10 -17.32 -4.31 -5.75
CA GLY A 10 -17.69 -3.42 -6.86
C GLY A 10 -16.71 -2.30 -7.16
N TRP A 11 -15.80 -1.99 -6.21
CA TRP A 11 -14.79 -0.97 -6.40
C TRP A 11 -13.78 -1.30 -7.51
N CYS A 12 -13.51 -2.60 -7.78
CA CYS A 12 -12.57 -2.99 -8.84
C CYS A 12 -13.17 -2.87 -10.26
N GLY A 13 -14.50 -2.71 -10.36
CA GLY A 13 -15.19 -2.55 -11.65
C GLY A 13 -14.95 -3.71 -12.60
N THR A 14 -14.66 -3.40 -13.88
CA THR A 14 -14.48 -4.38 -14.97
C THR A 14 -13.16 -4.19 -15.74
N ASP A 15 -12.29 -3.27 -15.33
CA ASP A 15 -10.95 -3.10 -15.93
C ASP A 15 -10.12 -4.34 -15.57
N GLU A 16 -9.58 -5.03 -16.58
CA GLU A 16 -8.86 -6.31 -16.39
C GLU A 16 -7.68 -6.21 -15.41
N LEU A 17 -6.94 -5.12 -15.45
CA LEU A 17 -5.82 -4.90 -14.53
C LEU A 17 -6.31 -4.73 -13.09
N TYR A 18 -7.44 -4.02 -12.91
CA TYR A 18 -8.00 -3.78 -11.60
C TYR A 18 -8.64 -5.04 -11.01
N VAL A 19 -9.34 -5.82 -11.85
CA VAL A 19 -9.89 -7.13 -11.48
C VAL A 19 -8.77 -8.09 -11.09
N LYS A 20 -7.69 -8.14 -11.88
CA LYS A 20 -6.53 -8.97 -11.55
C LYS A 20 -5.91 -8.60 -10.20
N TYR A 21 -5.71 -7.31 -9.94
CA TYR A 21 -5.21 -6.84 -8.64
C TYR A 21 -6.13 -7.26 -7.48
N HIS A 22 -7.46 -7.10 -7.65
CA HIS A 22 -8.44 -7.53 -6.65
C HIS A 22 -8.38 -9.03 -6.38
N ASP A 23 -8.27 -9.86 -7.42
CA ASP A 23 -8.34 -11.32 -7.30
C ASP A 23 -7.03 -11.95 -6.80
N GLU A 24 -5.89 -11.36 -7.17
CA GLU A 24 -4.60 -11.98 -6.96
C GLU A 24 -3.76 -11.36 -5.83
N GLU A 25 -4.05 -10.10 -5.45
CA GLU A 25 -3.19 -9.36 -4.53
C GLU A 25 -3.94 -8.79 -3.32
N TRP A 26 -5.00 -8.01 -3.54
CA TRP A 26 -5.67 -7.26 -2.49
C TRP A 26 -6.26 -8.18 -1.42
N GLY A 27 -6.00 -7.87 -0.15
CA GLY A 27 -6.47 -8.66 0.98
C GLY A 27 -5.68 -9.95 1.24
N LYS A 28 -4.63 -10.24 0.45
CA LYS A 28 -3.74 -11.40 0.69
C LYS A 28 -2.54 -10.98 1.53
N THR A 29 -2.25 -11.77 2.57
CA THR A 29 -1.17 -11.45 3.51
C THR A 29 0.19 -11.47 2.82
N VAL A 30 0.86 -10.33 2.85
CA VAL A 30 2.23 -10.14 2.36
C VAL A 30 3.17 -10.16 3.56
N THR A 31 4.14 -11.08 3.53
CA THR A 31 5.15 -11.24 4.60
C THR A 31 6.52 -10.75 4.20
N ASP A 32 6.79 -10.59 2.90
CA ASP A 32 8.08 -10.12 2.42
C ASP A 32 8.15 -8.59 2.39
N ASP A 33 9.22 -8.06 2.94
CA ASP A 33 9.40 -6.62 3.11
C ASP A 33 9.57 -5.86 1.79
N LYS A 34 10.02 -6.51 0.72
CA LYS A 34 10.13 -5.87 -0.59
C LYS A 34 8.77 -5.53 -1.16
N THR A 35 7.82 -6.46 -1.12
CA THR A 35 6.43 -6.22 -1.54
C THR A 35 5.73 -5.23 -0.61
N LEU A 36 5.99 -5.28 0.71
CA LEU A 36 5.49 -4.28 1.65
C LEU A 36 6.01 -2.88 1.33
N PHE A 37 7.28 -2.74 0.94
CA PHE A 37 7.83 -1.46 0.51
C PHE A 37 7.24 -1.00 -0.84
N GLU A 38 7.02 -1.92 -1.79
CA GLU A 38 6.30 -1.63 -3.04
C GLU A 38 4.93 -1.01 -2.76
N PHE A 39 4.09 -1.65 -1.93
CA PHE A 39 2.78 -1.10 -1.57
C PHE A 39 2.90 0.23 -0.83
N LEU A 40 3.85 0.39 0.08
CA LEU A 40 4.07 1.67 0.76
C LEU A 40 4.36 2.81 -0.22
N VAL A 41 5.19 2.56 -1.22
CA VAL A 41 5.52 3.55 -2.28
C VAL A 41 4.30 3.87 -3.14
N LEU A 42 3.58 2.83 -3.59
CA LEU A 42 2.44 3.00 -4.49
C LEU A 42 1.26 3.69 -3.79
N GLU A 43 0.94 3.32 -2.56
CA GLU A 43 -0.12 3.95 -1.75
C GLU A 43 0.23 5.41 -1.42
N SER A 44 1.48 5.70 -1.06
CA SER A 44 1.93 7.08 -0.87
C SER A 44 1.83 7.90 -2.16
N ALA A 45 2.07 7.27 -3.32
CA ALA A 45 1.94 7.92 -4.62
C ALA A 45 0.48 8.17 -5.01
N GLN A 46 -0.46 7.37 -4.53
CA GLN A 46 -1.89 7.50 -4.80
C GLN A 46 -2.50 8.79 -4.26
N ALA A 47 -1.95 9.38 -3.21
CA ALA A 47 -2.56 10.54 -2.54
C ALA A 47 -3.09 11.58 -3.55
N GLY A 48 -4.43 11.77 -3.60
CA GLY A 48 -5.14 12.64 -4.54
C GLY A 48 -5.39 12.06 -5.94
N LEU A 49 -5.13 10.75 -6.15
CA LEU A 49 -5.33 10.05 -7.43
C LEU A 49 -6.17 8.78 -7.23
N SER A 50 -6.69 8.20 -8.32
CA SER A 50 -7.33 6.88 -8.25
C SER A 50 -6.30 5.76 -8.24
N TRP A 51 -6.61 4.65 -7.55
CA TRP A 51 -5.73 3.49 -7.47
C TRP A 51 -5.41 2.89 -8.85
N ILE A 52 -6.40 2.79 -9.73
CA ILE A 52 -6.18 2.29 -11.09
C ILE A 52 -5.15 3.13 -11.88
N THR A 53 -5.08 4.44 -11.61
CA THR A 53 -4.05 5.30 -12.20
C THR A 53 -2.64 4.89 -11.75
N ILE A 54 -2.49 4.52 -10.48
CA ILE A 54 -1.22 4.04 -9.92
C ILE A 54 -0.89 2.64 -10.44
N LEU A 55 -1.86 1.74 -10.48
CA LEU A 55 -1.67 0.39 -11.03
C LEU A 55 -1.17 0.43 -12.48
N LYS A 56 -1.74 1.30 -13.32
CA LYS A 56 -1.27 1.50 -14.71
C LYS A 56 0.17 2.03 -14.80
N LYS A 57 0.68 2.64 -13.74
CA LYS A 57 2.06 3.17 -13.65
C LYS A 57 3.00 2.25 -12.85
N ARG A 58 2.51 1.13 -12.30
CA ARG A 58 3.27 0.26 -11.40
C ARG A 58 4.62 -0.19 -11.97
N GLU A 59 4.65 -0.60 -13.24
CA GLU A 59 5.90 -0.97 -13.92
C GLU A 59 6.86 0.22 -14.11
N GLY A 60 6.32 1.42 -14.28
CA GLY A 60 7.11 2.64 -14.29
C GLY A 60 7.74 2.92 -12.91
N TYR A 61 6.98 2.76 -11.84
CA TYR A 61 7.49 2.86 -10.47
C TYR A 61 8.55 1.81 -10.18
N ARG A 62 8.36 0.57 -10.64
CA ARG A 62 9.34 -0.52 -10.51
C ARG A 62 10.69 -0.16 -11.16
N LYS A 63 10.64 0.39 -12.38
CA LYS A 63 11.84 0.86 -13.09
C LYS A 63 12.46 2.10 -12.42
N ALA A 64 11.64 3.05 -11.96
CA ALA A 64 12.09 4.29 -11.36
C ALA A 64 12.79 4.08 -10.00
N PHE A 65 12.30 3.14 -9.20
CA PHE A 65 12.70 2.92 -7.81
C PHE A 65 13.37 1.54 -7.60
N CYS A 66 14.30 1.18 -8.49
CA CYS A 66 15.21 0.04 -8.36
C CYS A 66 14.49 -1.27 -8.01
N ASN A 67 13.36 -1.57 -8.69
CA ASN A 67 12.53 -2.74 -8.42
C ASN A 67 12.12 -2.83 -6.94
N PHE A 68 11.85 -1.67 -6.31
CA PHE A 68 11.48 -1.50 -4.90
C PHE A 68 12.50 -2.08 -3.91
N ASP A 69 13.78 -2.06 -4.27
CA ASP A 69 14.86 -2.32 -3.33
C ASP A 69 15.05 -1.09 -2.44
N ALA A 70 14.56 -1.16 -1.20
CA ALA A 70 14.60 -0.04 -0.26
C ALA A 70 16.04 0.44 0.01
N THR A 71 17.04 -0.46 -0.05
CA THR A 71 18.45 -0.11 0.15
C THR A 71 18.96 0.78 -0.97
N GLN A 72 18.68 0.42 -2.23
CA GLN A 72 19.06 1.22 -3.38
C GLN A 72 18.28 2.54 -3.45
N VAL A 73 16.97 2.51 -3.18
CA VAL A 73 16.14 3.73 -3.15
C VAL A 73 16.61 4.71 -2.07
N ALA A 74 17.03 4.22 -0.90
CA ALA A 74 17.55 5.07 0.18
C ALA A 74 18.87 5.80 -0.18
N GLN A 75 19.59 5.32 -1.18
CA GLN A 75 20.85 5.93 -1.66
C GLN A 75 20.65 6.94 -2.79
N MET A 76 19.43 7.05 -3.33
CA MET A 76 19.13 8.01 -4.40
C MET A 76 19.42 9.46 -3.97
N THR A 77 19.91 10.25 -4.92
CA THR A 77 20.36 11.63 -4.76
C THR A 77 19.37 12.64 -5.32
N ASP A 78 19.67 13.93 -5.18
CA ASP A 78 18.88 14.99 -5.82
C ASP A 78 18.97 14.93 -7.37
N GLU A 79 20.08 14.45 -7.94
CA GLU A 79 20.21 14.19 -9.38
C GLU A 79 19.22 13.11 -9.85
N ASP A 80 19.02 12.06 -9.05
CA ASP A 80 18.00 11.05 -9.34
C ASP A 80 16.59 11.65 -9.31
N VAL A 81 16.31 12.53 -8.35
CA VAL A 81 15.02 13.24 -8.28
C VAL A 81 14.79 14.04 -9.56
N GLU A 82 15.80 14.80 -10.05
CA GLU A 82 15.68 15.56 -11.30
C GLU A 82 15.44 14.62 -12.48
N ARG A 83 16.18 13.55 -12.61
CA ARG A 83 15.98 12.53 -13.65
C ARG A 83 14.55 11.95 -13.60
N LEU A 84 14.04 11.63 -12.41
CA LEU A 84 12.70 11.08 -12.24
C LEU A 84 11.58 12.10 -12.52
N MET A 85 11.82 13.40 -12.36
CA MET A 85 10.87 14.44 -12.77
C MET A 85 10.62 14.46 -14.28
N HIS A 86 11.55 13.93 -15.08
CA HIS A 86 11.44 13.81 -16.53
C HIS A 86 11.02 12.40 -17.00
N PHE A 87 10.82 11.45 -16.07
CA PHE A 87 10.43 10.08 -16.39
C PHE A 87 8.89 9.95 -16.47
N ASP A 88 8.35 9.53 -17.62
CA ASP A 88 6.89 9.45 -17.86
C ASP A 88 6.18 8.29 -17.14
N GLY A 89 6.94 7.32 -16.67
CA GLY A 89 6.42 6.10 -16.03
C GLY A 89 5.80 6.29 -14.65
N ILE A 90 5.99 7.45 -13.99
CA ILE A 90 5.50 7.73 -12.64
C ILE A 90 4.70 9.04 -12.58
N VAL A 91 4.13 9.33 -11.41
CA VAL A 91 3.53 10.64 -11.12
C VAL A 91 4.66 11.66 -10.93
N LYS A 92 4.74 12.66 -11.82
CA LYS A 92 5.76 13.70 -11.81
C LYS A 92 5.48 14.73 -10.71
N ASN A 93 5.75 14.34 -9.48
CA ASN A 93 5.61 15.19 -8.30
C ASN A 93 6.88 15.09 -7.44
N ARG A 94 7.65 16.19 -7.42
CA ARG A 94 8.94 16.26 -6.71
C ARG A 94 8.84 15.88 -5.24
N LEU A 95 7.79 16.32 -4.56
CA LEU A 95 7.59 16.00 -3.15
C LEU A 95 7.34 14.50 -2.93
N LYS A 96 6.55 13.86 -3.80
CA LYS A 96 6.30 12.40 -3.75
C LYS A 96 7.58 11.62 -4.05
N ILE A 97 8.38 12.03 -5.04
CA ILE A 97 9.66 11.39 -5.36
C ILE A 97 10.63 11.50 -4.18
N LYS A 98 10.82 12.70 -3.62
CA LYS A 98 11.67 12.90 -2.43
C LYS A 98 11.16 12.14 -1.21
N SER A 99 9.84 12.06 -1.02
CA SER A 99 9.26 11.28 0.09
C SER A 99 9.54 9.79 -0.04
N THR A 100 9.54 9.24 -1.24
CA THR A 100 9.89 7.82 -1.47
C THR A 100 11.30 7.51 -0.97
N ILE A 101 12.27 8.38 -1.26
CA ILE A 101 13.67 8.24 -0.80
C ILE A 101 13.75 8.35 0.74
N THR A 102 13.05 9.33 1.31
CA THR A 102 12.99 9.52 2.77
C THR A 102 12.35 8.30 3.45
N ASN A 103 11.23 7.84 2.92
CA ASN A 103 10.50 6.69 3.46
C ASN A 103 11.32 5.41 3.35
N ALA A 104 12.14 5.23 2.29
CA ALA A 104 13.06 4.10 2.17
C ALA A 104 14.08 4.05 3.32
N LYS A 105 14.69 5.19 3.67
CA LYS A 105 15.62 5.28 4.79
C LYS A 105 14.97 4.90 6.12
N LEU A 106 13.74 5.38 6.33
CA LEU A 106 12.96 5.10 7.54
C LEU A 106 12.47 3.65 7.58
N PHE A 107 12.12 3.08 6.42
CA PHE A 107 11.76 1.67 6.27
C PHE A 107 12.91 0.76 6.71
N LEU A 108 14.13 1.03 6.25
CA LEU A 108 15.34 0.29 6.67
C LEU A 108 15.61 0.44 8.18
N ALA A 109 15.36 1.61 8.76
CA ALA A 109 15.50 1.82 10.19
C ALA A 109 14.50 0.96 10.99
N ILE A 110 13.24 0.85 10.51
CA ILE A 110 12.22 -0.03 11.10
C ILE A 110 12.64 -1.50 10.98
N GLN A 111 13.14 -1.95 9.83
CA GLN A 111 13.66 -3.32 9.67
C GLN A 111 14.74 -3.63 10.69
N LYS A 112 15.65 -2.70 10.92
CA LYS A 112 16.72 -2.87 11.91
C LYS A 112 16.18 -2.94 13.35
N GLU A 113 15.14 -2.17 13.68
CA GLU A 113 14.55 -2.10 15.02
C GLU A 113 13.66 -3.30 15.34
N PHE A 114 12.83 -3.75 14.38
CA PHE A 114 11.79 -4.77 14.56
C PHE A 114 12.10 -6.13 13.90
N GLY A 115 13.24 -6.24 13.21
CA GLY A 115 13.64 -7.41 12.43
C GLY A 115 13.01 -7.45 11.02
N SER A 116 11.82 -6.86 10.82
CA SER A 116 11.15 -6.69 9.53
C SER A 116 10.07 -5.60 9.60
N PHE A 117 9.69 -5.07 8.45
CA PHE A 117 8.53 -4.17 8.37
C PHE A 117 7.23 -4.92 8.64
N TYR A 118 7.15 -6.19 8.27
CA TYR A 118 6.05 -7.07 8.62
C TYR A 118 5.82 -7.15 10.14
N ASN A 119 6.87 -7.42 10.91
CA ASN A 119 6.80 -7.50 12.38
C ASN A 119 6.40 -6.15 13.01
N TYR A 120 6.92 -5.04 12.47
CA TYR A 120 6.52 -3.70 12.88
C TYR A 120 5.03 -3.46 12.66
N THR A 121 4.52 -3.80 11.46
CA THR A 121 3.10 -3.65 11.15
C THR A 121 2.23 -4.46 12.10
N LEU A 122 2.57 -5.74 12.33
CA LEU A 122 1.83 -6.60 13.27
C LEU A 122 1.84 -6.09 14.71
N SER A 123 2.80 -5.25 15.12
CA SER A 123 2.85 -4.71 16.47
C SER A 123 1.66 -3.79 16.81
N PHE A 124 0.93 -3.31 15.80
CA PHE A 124 -0.28 -2.48 15.94
C PHE A 124 -1.57 -3.30 15.99
N PHE A 125 -1.51 -4.61 15.77
CA PHE A 125 -2.68 -5.48 15.69
C PHE A 125 -2.89 -6.27 16.98
N PRO A 126 -4.17 -6.48 17.41
CA PRO A 126 -4.49 -7.36 18.51
C PRO A 126 -3.90 -8.75 18.27
N ASP A 127 -3.29 -9.34 19.31
CA ASP A 127 -2.69 -10.69 19.24
C ASP A 127 -1.70 -10.89 18.07
N ARG A 128 -1.25 -9.79 17.45
CA ARG A 128 -0.35 -9.79 16.28
C ARG A 128 -0.88 -10.63 15.11
N ASN A 129 -2.18 -10.58 14.88
CA ASN A 129 -2.85 -11.30 13.79
C ASN A 129 -3.57 -10.32 12.85
N PRO A 130 -3.62 -10.63 11.54
CA PRO A 130 -4.47 -9.90 10.60
C PRO A 130 -5.95 -9.93 11.00
N ILE A 131 -6.69 -8.89 10.61
CA ILE A 131 -8.12 -8.72 10.87
C ILE A 131 -8.90 -9.12 9.63
N ILE A 132 -9.97 -9.90 9.79
CA ILE A 132 -10.94 -10.21 8.73
C ILE A 132 -12.28 -9.60 9.11
N ASN A 133 -12.69 -8.56 8.40
CA ASN A 133 -13.95 -7.88 8.61
C ASN A 133 -15.10 -8.59 7.87
N HIS A 134 -16.35 -8.30 8.26
CA HIS A 134 -17.57 -8.95 7.75
C HIS A 134 -18.54 -7.92 7.16
N PHE A 135 -18.04 -7.01 6.31
CA PHE A 135 -18.86 -6.00 5.66
C PHE A 135 -19.75 -6.60 4.56
N GLN A 136 -21.00 -6.14 4.50
CA GLN A 136 -22.00 -6.54 3.49
C GLN A 136 -22.05 -5.56 2.32
N SER A 137 -21.66 -4.29 2.57
CA SER A 137 -21.70 -3.24 1.56
C SER A 137 -20.41 -2.40 1.60
N LEU A 138 -20.07 -1.75 0.48
CA LEU A 138 -18.94 -0.84 0.37
C LEU A 138 -19.06 0.37 1.30
N SER A 139 -20.29 0.77 1.64
CA SER A 139 -20.55 1.90 2.54
C SER A 139 -20.22 1.60 4.01
N GLU A 140 -20.10 0.34 4.38
CA GLU A 140 -19.70 -0.09 5.73
C GLU A 140 -18.17 -0.04 5.93
N ILE A 141 -17.39 -0.09 4.83
CA ILE A 141 -15.93 -0.06 4.90
C ILE A 141 -15.49 1.34 5.37
N PRO A 142 -14.82 1.45 6.52
CA PRO A 142 -14.38 2.74 7.04
C PRO A 142 -13.22 3.31 6.22
N VAL A 143 -12.94 4.58 6.40
CA VAL A 143 -11.79 5.26 5.77
C VAL A 143 -10.48 5.09 6.55
N SER A 144 -10.56 4.59 7.79
CA SER A 144 -9.44 4.25 8.68
C SER A 144 -9.90 3.28 9.77
N SER A 145 -8.95 2.70 10.49
CA SER A 145 -9.17 1.84 11.65
C SER A 145 -8.28 2.27 12.83
N PRO A 146 -8.52 1.78 14.05
CA PRO A 146 -7.62 2.03 15.17
C PRO A 146 -6.17 1.65 14.90
N GLU A 147 -5.93 0.55 14.17
CA GLU A 147 -4.60 0.06 13.78
C GLU A 147 -3.94 1.02 12.80
N SER A 148 -4.66 1.48 11.76
CA SER A 148 -4.14 2.44 10.77
C SER A 148 -3.89 3.81 11.41
N ASP A 149 -4.72 4.24 12.34
CA ASP A 149 -4.53 5.49 13.08
C ASP A 149 -3.27 5.43 13.95
N ALA A 150 -3.10 4.33 14.71
CA ALA A 150 -1.94 4.11 15.57
C ALA A 150 -0.64 4.00 14.75
N MET A 151 -0.63 3.18 13.70
CA MET A 151 0.53 2.99 12.82
C MET A 151 0.90 4.29 12.09
N SER A 152 -0.08 4.98 11.51
CA SER A 152 0.13 6.27 10.83
C SER A 152 0.71 7.33 11.77
N LYS A 153 0.23 7.38 13.01
CA LYS A 153 0.73 8.30 14.05
C LYS A 153 2.20 8.00 14.38
N ASP A 154 2.57 6.74 14.57
CA ASP A 154 3.96 6.34 14.83
C ASP A 154 4.86 6.61 13.62
N MET A 155 4.43 6.23 12.43
CA MET A 155 5.16 6.49 11.19
C MET A 155 5.38 8.00 10.96
N LYS A 156 4.36 8.83 11.22
CA LYS A 156 4.50 10.29 11.16
C LYS A 156 5.53 10.81 12.17
N LYS A 157 5.52 10.29 13.39
CA LYS A 157 6.51 10.64 14.44
C LYS A 157 7.92 10.25 14.02
N ARG A 158 8.08 9.13 13.32
CA ARG A 158 9.36 8.67 12.73
C ARG A 158 9.82 9.52 11.54
N GLY A 159 8.91 10.29 10.93
CA GLY A 159 9.21 11.20 9.82
C GLY A 159 8.72 10.76 8.44
N PHE A 160 7.96 9.66 8.34
CA PHE A 160 7.35 9.23 7.08
C PHE A 160 6.47 10.33 6.48
N LYS A 161 6.45 10.39 5.16
CA LYS A 161 5.70 11.37 4.37
C LYS A 161 4.64 10.68 3.52
N PHE A 162 3.53 11.39 3.25
CA PHE A 162 2.40 10.91 2.45
C PHE A 162 1.81 9.56 2.94
N PHE A 163 1.86 9.32 4.24
CA PHE A 163 1.34 8.09 4.84
C PHE A 163 0.42 8.42 6.03
N GLY A 164 -0.66 9.16 5.73
CA GLY A 164 -1.74 9.45 6.68
C GLY A 164 -2.62 8.23 6.94
N SER A 165 -3.54 8.31 7.90
CA SER A 165 -4.33 7.16 8.36
C SER A 165 -5.12 6.47 7.23
N THR A 166 -5.74 7.22 6.33
CA THR A 166 -6.46 6.66 5.17
C THR A 166 -5.52 5.90 4.22
N ILE A 167 -4.33 6.45 3.93
CA ILE A 167 -3.33 5.77 3.09
C ILE A 167 -2.76 4.55 3.81
N CYS A 168 -2.53 4.67 5.12
CA CYS A 168 -2.12 3.53 5.96
C CYS A 168 -3.17 2.42 5.92
N TYR A 169 -4.46 2.75 6.05
CA TYR A 169 -5.55 1.79 5.96
C TYR A 169 -5.56 1.08 4.60
N ALA A 170 -5.46 1.83 3.50
CA ALA A 170 -5.37 1.25 2.16
C ALA A 170 -4.14 0.32 2.00
N HIS A 171 -2.99 0.70 2.57
CA HIS A 171 -1.80 -0.17 2.62
C HIS A 171 -2.05 -1.47 3.41
N LEU A 172 -2.73 -1.39 4.56
CA LEU A 172 -3.07 -2.57 5.36
C LEU A 172 -4.05 -3.49 4.63
N GLN A 173 -5.01 -2.93 3.87
CA GLN A 173 -5.91 -3.71 3.01
C GLN A 173 -5.15 -4.35 1.84
N ALA A 174 -4.34 -3.57 1.11
CA ALA A 174 -3.57 -4.05 -0.04
C ALA A 174 -2.62 -5.21 0.33
N SER A 175 -2.01 -5.13 1.51
CA SER A 175 -1.03 -6.12 2.02
C SER A 175 -1.64 -7.21 2.92
N GLY A 176 -2.97 -7.26 3.03
CA GLY A 176 -3.71 -8.33 3.69
C GLY A 176 -3.58 -8.38 5.21
N PHE A 177 -3.13 -7.30 5.87
CA PHE A 177 -3.26 -7.17 7.33
C PHE A 177 -4.71 -6.89 7.74
N ILE A 178 -5.49 -6.31 6.84
CA ILE A 178 -6.94 -6.13 6.99
C ILE A 178 -7.61 -6.69 5.73
N ASN A 179 -8.45 -7.70 5.89
CA ASN A 179 -9.24 -8.26 4.80
C ASN A 179 -10.66 -7.68 4.84
N ASP A 180 -10.94 -6.78 3.89
CA ASP A 180 -12.22 -6.10 3.72
C ASP A 180 -12.97 -6.55 2.46
N HIS A 181 -12.65 -7.72 1.92
CA HIS A 181 -13.52 -8.33 0.92
C HIS A 181 -14.94 -8.46 1.48
N LEU A 182 -15.93 -7.97 0.74
CA LEU A 182 -17.33 -8.09 1.14
C LEU A 182 -17.73 -9.57 1.33
N THR A 183 -18.73 -9.81 2.17
CA THR A 183 -19.17 -11.19 2.51
C THR A 183 -19.51 -12.03 1.29
N ASP A 184 -20.05 -11.43 0.23
CA ASP A 184 -20.43 -12.10 -1.02
C ASP A 184 -19.32 -12.09 -2.08
N CYS A 185 -18.12 -11.63 -1.74
CA CYS A 185 -16.99 -11.61 -2.67
C CYS A 185 -16.34 -13.00 -2.78
N ILE A 186 -16.11 -13.46 -4.03
CA ILE A 186 -15.45 -14.76 -4.31
C ILE A 186 -14.03 -14.86 -3.74
N CYS A 187 -13.35 -13.73 -3.53
CA CYS A 187 -11.99 -13.70 -3.02
C CYS A 187 -11.90 -13.74 -1.48
N ARG A 188 -13.03 -13.53 -0.79
CA ARG A 188 -13.06 -13.43 0.68
C ARG A 188 -12.46 -14.65 1.40
N ASN A 189 -12.79 -15.85 0.94
CA ASN A 189 -12.42 -17.12 1.57
C ASN A 189 -11.22 -17.81 0.90
N GLN A 190 -10.54 -17.13 -0.01
CA GLN A 190 -9.30 -17.65 -0.56
C GLN A 190 -8.29 -17.74 0.59
N LYS A 191 -7.66 -18.92 0.75
CA LYS A 191 -6.64 -19.14 1.80
C LYS A 191 -5.59 -18.03 1.71
N GLN A 192 -5.45 -17.32 2.80
CA GLN A 192 -4.38 -16.36 3.04
C GLN A 192 -3.03 -17.07 3.09
#